data_62008cf527bdaa8c075fa66a12a7c7f0
#
_entry.id   62008cf527bdaa8c075fa66a12a7c7f0
#
_cell.length_a   1.000
_cell.length_b   1.000
_cell.length_c   1.000
_cell.angle_alpha   90.00
_cell.angle_beta   90.00
_cell.angle_gamma   90.00
#
_symmetry.space_group_name_H-M   'P 1'
#
loop_
_entity.id
_entity.type
_entity.pdbx_description
1 polymer ?
#
loop_
_entity_poly.entity_id
_entity_poly.type
_entity_poly.pdbx_seq_one_letter_code
_entity_poly.pdbx_strand_id
1 'polypeptide(L)'
;MNLLEPSSGKISIDNLPLASIRNAWQKKISYIPQNFYILDDSFLENILFSEDKKQVEINKVNQILKFCHLDNLVDDLPEGLNTIVGPSGKLLSGGQAQRLAMARGLYQDRDILILDEATNALDKDTEDKILKNILDLKKSKTIIIISHNQKVLDLCDKVIEFKGNKANIN
;
A
#
# COMPACT_ATOMS: atom_id res chain seq x y z
N MET A 1 -5.18 -12.62 0.63
CA MET A 1 -6.37 -11.98 0.05
C MET A 1 -7.50 -12.97 -0.30
N ASN A 2 -7.19 -14.22 -0.58
CA ASN A 2 -8.17 -15.26 -0.95
C ASN A 2 -9.03 -14.87 -2.17
N LEU A 3 -8.37 -14.38 -3.22
CA LEU A 3 -9.02 -14.05 -4.49
C LEU A 3 -9.27 -15.30 -5.35
N LEU A 4 -8.42 -16.32 -5.16
CA LEU A 4 -8.50 -17.61 -5.85
C LEU A 4 -8.53 -18.73 -4.81
N GLU A 5 -9.20 -19.84 -5.15
CA GLU A 5 -9.15 -21.04 -4.35
C GLU A 5 -7.98 -21.93 -4.79
N PRO A 6 -7.30 -22.61 -3.86
CA PRO A 6 -6.25 -23.54 -4.22
C PRO A 6 -6.84 -24.75 -4.98
N SER A 7 -6.17 -25.16 -6.06
CA SER A 7 -6.59 -26.36 -6.83
C SER A 7 -6.43 -27.65 -6.03
N SER A 8 -5.55 -27.65 -5.04
CA SER A 8 -5.34 -28.76 -4.08
C SER A 8 -4.72 -28.24 -2.80
N GLY A 9 -4.80 -29.02 -1.73
CA GLY A 9 -4.32 -28.64 -0.42
C GLY A 9 -5.25 -27.65 0.30
N LYS A 10 -4.73 -27.00 1.35
CA LYS A 10 -5.48 -26.03 2.16
C LYS A 10 -4.57 -24.91 2.65
N ILE A 11 -5.14 -23.73 2.77
CA ILE A 11 -4.49 -22.56 3.38
C ILE A 11 -5.15 -22.34 4.74
N SER A 12 -4.34 -22.16 5.78
CA SER A 12 -4.82 -21.85 7.12
C SER A 12 -4.06 -20.65 7.70
N ILE A 13 -4.74 -19.88 8.52
CA ILE A 13 -4.19 -18.76 9.29
C ILE A 13 -4.46 -19.09 10.77
N ASP A 14 -3.41 -19.13 11.58
CA ASP A 14 -3.51 -19.50 13.00
C ASP A 14 -4.34 -20.79 13.23
N ASN A 15 -4.08 -21.82 12.42
CA ASN A 15 -4.78 -23.10 12.39
C ASN A 15 -6.27 -23.05 11.95
N LEU A 16 -6.81 -21.89 11.59
CA LEU A 16 -8.16 -21.76 11.05
C LEU A 16 -8.12 -21.85 9.51
N PRO A 17 -8.99 -22.63 8.86
CA PRO A 17 -9.09 -22.66 7.41
C PRO A 17 -9.41 -21.26 6.87
N LEU A 18 -8.66 -20.78 5.88
CA LEU A 18 -8.84 -19.44 5.32
C LEU A 18 -10.27 -19.22 4.78
N ALA A 19 -10.88 -20.25 4.22
CA ALA A 19 -12.26 -20.19 3.71
C ALA A 19 -13.28 -19.82 4.80
N SER A 20 -13.07 -20.27 6.05
CA SER A 20 -13.99 -19.99 7.17
C SER A 20 -13.83 -18.58 7.75
N ILE A 21 -12.69 -17.91 7.53
CA ILE A 21 -12.39 -16.58 8.10
C ILE A 21 -12.18 -15.51 7.02
N ARG A 22 -12.57 -15.78 5.77
CA ARG A 22 -12.28 -14.95 4.59
C ARG A 22 -12.54 -13.46 4.83
N ASN A 23 -13.74 -13.10 5.25
CA ASN A 23 -14.14 -11.71 5.44
C ASN A 23 -13.35 -11.02 6.57
N ALA A 24 -13.13 -11.73 7.68
CA ALA A 24 -12.35 -11.23 8.80
C ALA A 24 -10.87 -11.05 8.40
N TRP A 25 -10.34 -12.00 7.62
CA TRP A 25 -8.99 -11.95 7.11
C TRP A 25 -8.76 -10.78 6.14
N GLN A 26 -9.68 -10.58 5.19
CA GLN A 26 -9.59 -9.47 4.23
C GLN A 26 -9.57 -8.09 4.91
N LYS A 27 -10.31 -7.93 6.01
CA LYS A 27 -10.32 -6.70 6.80
C LYS A 27 -9.00 -6.41 7.52
N LYS A 28 -8.12 -7.39 7.64
CA LYS A 28 -6.78 -7.24 8.25
C LYS A 28 -5.70 -6.84 7.26
N ILE A 29 -6.01 -6.83 5.96
CA ILE A 29 -5.03 -6.62 4.90
C ILE A 29 -5.26 -5.27 4.23
N SER A 30 -4.18 -4.49 4.12
CA SER A 30 -4.08 -3.39 3.19
C SER A 30 -3.20 -3.82 2.01
N TYR A 31 -3.69 -3.64 0.80
CA TYR A 31 -3.00 -4.03 -0.43
C TYR A 31 -2.75 -2.81 -1.31
N ILE A 32 -1.49 -2.59 -1.62
CA ILE A 32 -1.03 -1.55 -2.54
C ILE A 32 -0.58 -2.25 -3.83
N PRO A 33 -1.42 -2.24 -4.88
CA PRO A 33 -1.14 -2.96 -6.12
C PRO A 33 -0.11 -2.24 -6.99
N GLN A 34 0.55 -2.98 -7.87
CA GLN A 34 1.40 -2.44 -8.93
C GLN A 34 0.62 -1.51 -9.86
N ASN A 35 -0.58 -1.94 -10.29
CA ASN A 35 -1.49 -1.15 -11.09
C ASN A 35 -2.60 -0.61 -10.19
N PHE A 36 -2.67 0.70 -10.03
CA PHE A 36 -3.64 1.38 -9.20
C PHE A 36 -4.49 2.35 -10.01
N TYR A 37 -5.67 2.63 -9.51
CA TYR A 37 -6.58 3.61 -10.10
C TYR A 37 -6.69 4.84 -9.19
N ILE A 38 -6.58 6.02 -9.80
CA ILE A 38 -6.85 7.31 -9.15
C ILE A 38 -8.27 7.74 -9.51
N LEU A 39 -9.08 8.03 -8.49
CA LEU A 39 -10.45 8.48 -8.67
C LEU A 39 -10.46 9.88 -9.29
N ASP A 40 -11.47 10.16 -10.12
CA ASP A 40 -11.79 11.51 -10.58
C ASP A 40 -12.48 12.28 -9.47
N ASP A 41 -11.73 12.56 -8.43
CA ASP A 41 -12.19 13.21 -7.21
C ASP A 41 -11.03 13.97 -6.56
N SER A 42 -11.24 14.57 -5.39
CA SER A 42 -10.24 15.31 -4.65
C SER A 42 -9.08 14.42 -4.18
N PHE A 43 -7.96 15.05 -3.86
CA PHE A 43 -6.80 14.39 -3.29
C PHE A 43 -7.19 13.64 -2.00
N LEU A 44 -7.98 14.29 -1.14
CA LEU A 44 -8.48 13.70 0.10
C LEU A 44 -9.34 12.46 -0.14
N GLU A 45 -10.31 12.54 -1.06
CA GLU A 45 -11.19 11.41 -1.38
C GLU A 45 -10.42 10.21 -1.94
N ASN A 46 -9.33 10.48 -2.64
CA ASN A 46 -8.42 9.42 -3.08
C ASN A 46 -7.68 8.74 -1.93
N ILE A 47 -7.39 9.43 -0.83
CA ILE A 47 -6.80 8.82 0.38
C ILE A 47 -7.85 8.03 1.13
N LEU A 48 -9.02 8.60 1.36
CA LEU A 48 -10.10 7.99 2.15
C LEU A 48 -10.69 6.75 1.50
N PHE A 49 -10.84 6.74 0.19
CA PHE A 49 -11.31 5.63 -0.64
C PHE A 49 -12.38 4.76 0.00
N SER A 50 -13.60 5.25 0.11
CA SER A 50 -14.76 4.54 0.70
C SER A 50 -14.83 4.44 2.24
N GLU A 51 -13.88 4.99 2.97
CA GLU A 51 -14.05 5.12 4.43
C GLU A 51 -15.19 6.10 4.75
N ASP A 52 -15.83 5.91 5.90
CA ASP A 52 -16.96 6.77 6.29
C ASP A 52 -16.51 8.23 6.44
N LYS A 53 -17.00 9.10 5.53
CA LYS A 53 -16.65 10.53 5.47
C LYS A 53 -17.03 11.31 6.73
N LYS A 54 -17.82 10.71 7.63
CA LYS A 54 -18.30 11.38 8.86
C LYS A 54 -17.21 11.54 9.93
N GLN A 55 -16.09 10.84 9.82
CA GLN A 55 -15.01 10.88 10.82
C GLN A 55 -13.62 10.93 10.15
N VAL A 56 -13.38 11.97 9.34
CA VAL A 56 -12.05 12.16 8.74
C VAL A 56 -11.07 12.63 9.81
N GLU A 57 -10.07 11.80 10.10
CA GLU A 57 -8.98 12.15 11.01
C GLU A 57 -7.88 12.92 10.26
N ILE A 58 -8.03 14.25 10.17
CA ILE A 58 -7.07 15.12 9.45
C ILE A 58 -5.64 14.95 9.95
N ASN A 59 -5.42 14.76 11.24
CA ASN A 59 -4.09 14.52 11.79
C ASN A 59 -3.47 13.23 11.22
N LYS A 60 -4.25 12.17 11.06
CA LYS A 60 -3.81 10.93 10.43
C LYS A 60 -3.50 11.13 8.95
N VAL A 61 -4.33 11.88 8.23
CA VAL A 61 -4.07 12.25 6.82
C VAL A 61 -2.73 12.96 6.72
N ASN A 62 -2.48 13.98 7.54
CA ASN A 62 -1.23 14.74 7.52
C ASN A 62 0.00 13.89 7.85
N GLN A 63 -0.11 12.94 8.77
CA GLN A 63 0.98 11.99 9.09
C GLN A 63 1.29 11.10 7.88
N ILE A 64 0.26 10.61 7.17
CA ILE A 64 0.40 9.77 6.00
C ILE A 64 0.98 10.55 4.81
N LEU A 65 0.58 11.80 4.62
CA LEU A 65 1.16 12.66 3.60
C LEU A 65 2.68 12.82 3.81
N LYS A 66 3.11 13.09 5.02
CA LYS A 66 4.54 13.17 5.38
C LYS A 66 5.24 11.83 5.17
N PHE A 67 4.60 10.72 5.57
CA PHE A 67 5.14 9.38 5.36
C PHE A 67 5.38 9.07 3.89
N CYS A 68 4.45 9.47 3.01
CA CYS A 68 4.53 9.27 1.57
C CYS A 68 5.25 10.42 0.83
N HIS A 69 5.80 11.41 1.52
CA HIS A 69 6.42 12.60 0.92
C HIS A 69 5.49 13.32 -0.07
N LEU A 70 4.24 13.51 0.31
CA LEU A 70 3.19 14.18 -0.45
C LEU A 70 2.78 15.53 0.14
N ASP A 71 3.27 15.87 1.32
CA ASP A 71 2.94 17.10 2.05
C ASP A 71 3.25 18.35 1.21
N ASN A 72 4.48 18.51 0.71
CA ASN A 72 4.83 19.63 -0.15
C ASN A 72 3.98 19.69 -1.43
N LEU A 73 3.68 18.53 -2.03
CA LEU A 73 2.81 18.50 -3.20
C LEU A 73 1.41 19.06 -2.88
N VAL A 74 0.83 18.66 -1.76
CA VAL A 74 -0.50 19.11 -1.34
C VAL A 74 -0.49 20.61 -1.03
N ASP A 75 0.59 21.13 -0.43
CA ASP A 75 0.75 22.55 -0.14
C ASP A 75 0.84 23.42 -1.43
N ASP A 76 1.37 22.85 -2.51
CA ASP A 76 1.49 23.50 -3.82
C ASP A 76 0.19 23.40 -4.67
N LEU A 77 -0.78 22.57 -4.27
CA LEU A 77 -2.04 22.43 -5.01
C LEU A 77 -2.99 23.61 -4.74
N PRO A 78 -3.77 24.07 -5.76
CA PRO A 78 -4.62 25.27 -5.64
C PRO A 78 -5.61 25.25 -4.48
N GLU A 79 -6.17 24.08 -4.16
CA GLU A 79 -7.15 23.87 -3.08
C GLU A 79 -6.64 22.84 -2.06
N GLY A 80 -5.31 22.60 -2.01
CA GLY A 80 -4.69 21.63 -1.13
C GLY A 80 -5.34 20.24 -1.29
N LEU A 81 -5.74 19.65 -0.18
CA LEU A 81 -6.42 18.35 -0.15
C LEU A 81 -7.74 18.28 -0.94
N ASN A 82 -8.40 19.41 -1.16
CA ASN A 82 -9.66 19.47 -1.91
C ASN A 82 -9.46 19.58 -3.43
N THR A 83 -8.22 19.72 -3.88
CA THR A 83 -7.93 19.78 -5.32
C THR A 83 -8.33 18.49 -6.01
N ILE A 84 -9.18 18.60 -7.05
CA ILE A 84 -9.54 17.48 -7.90
C ILE A 84 -8.33 17.12 -8.75
N VAL A 85 -7.81 15.89 -8.57
CA VAL A 85 -6.59 15.44 -9.26
C VAL A 85 -6.84 14.97 -10.69
N GLY A 86 -8.12 15.01 -11.11
CA GLY A 86 -8.57 14.73 -12.47
C GLY A 86 -8.66 13.25 -12.81
N PRO A 87 -9.26 12.95 -14.00
CA PRO A 87 -9.44 11.59 -14.46
C PRO A 87 -8.10 10.84 -14.47
N SER A 88 -8.03 9.72 -13.74
CA SER A 88 -6.84 8.88 -13.64
C SER A 88 -5.60 9.62 -13.11
N GLY A 89 -5.77 10.69 -12.32
CA GLY A 89 -4.66 11.45 -11.73
C GLY A 89 -3.84 12.25 -12.76
N LYS A 90 -4.45 12.77 -13.82
CA LYS A 90 -3.75 13.52 -14.88
C LYS A 90 -2.93 14.71 -14.40
N LEU A 91 -3.27 15.28 -13.24
CA LEU A 91 -2.49 16.35 -12.60
C LEU A 91 -1.28 15.84 -11.82
N LEU A 92 -1.12 14.52 -11.69
CA LEU A 92 -0.04 13.91 -10.93
C LEU A 92 0.96 13.23 -11.85
N SER A 93 2.25 13.32 -11.53
CA SER A 93 3.25 12.45 -12.14
C SER A 93 3.01 10.99 -11.73
N GLY A 94 3.59 10.03 -12.47
CA GLY A 94 3.47 8.61 -12.14
C GLY A 94 3.90 8.30 -10.69
N GLY A 95 5.03 8.88 -10.24
CA GLY A 95 5.51 8.70 -8.87
C GLY A 95 4.61 9.38 -7.82
N GLN A 96 4.00 10.54 -8.13
CA GLN A 96 3.04 11.20 -7.24
C GLN A 96 1.76 10.36 -7.11
N ALA A 97 1.24 9.86 -8.22
CA ALA A 97 0.06 9.00 -8.24
C ALA A 97 0.32 7.67 -7.48
N GLN A 98 1.50 7.08 -7.63
CA GLN A 98 1.89 5.88 -6.88
C GLN A 98 1.95 6.15 -5.37
N ARG A 99 2.53 7.28 -4.95
CA ARG A 99 2.57 7.68 -3.54
C ARG A 99 1.16 7.96 -2.99
N LEU A 100 0.25 8.51 -3.79
CA LEU A 100 -1.15 8.68 -3.40
C LEU A 100 -1.86 7.33 -3.22
N ALA A 101 -1.63 6.36 -4.10
CA ALA A 101 -2.14 4.99 -3.93
C ALA A 101 -1.57 4.32 -2.66
N MET A 102 -0.31 4.60 -2.33
CA MET A 102 0.31 4.16 -1.09
C MET A 102 -0.35 4.81 0.13
N ALA A 103 -0.58 6.12 0.10
CA ALA A 103 -1.27 6.85 1.16
C ALA A 103 -2.67 6.28 1.44
N ARG A 104 -3.42 5.92 0.40
CA ARG A 104 -4.71 5.21 0.47
C ARG A 104 -4.60 3.90 1.26
N GLY A 105 -3.61 3.07 0.91
CA GLY A 105 -3.39 1.79 1.59
C GLY A 105 -3.00 1.97 3.07
N LEU A 106 -2.17 2.96 3.37
CA LEU A 106 -1.73 3.25 4.75
C LEU A 106 -2.85 3.85 5.61
N TYR A 107 -3.77 4.63 5.02
CA TYR A 107 -4.87 5.23 5.75
C TYR A 107 -5.81 4.18 6.38
N GLN A 108 -5.97 3.02 5.74
CA GLN A 108 -6.78 1.91 6.26
C GLN A 108 -6.23 1.31 7.56
N ASP A 109 -4.95 1.52 7.85
CA ASP A 109 -4.27 1.13 9.10
C ASP A 109 -4.50 -0.34 9.50
N ARG A 110 -4.34 -1.26 8.56
CA ARG A 110 -4.52 -2.70 8.76
C ARG A 110 -3.26 -3.35 9.35
N ASP A 111 -3.44 -4.53 9.97
CA ASP A 111 -2.35 -5.30 10.62
C ASP A 111 -1.31 -5.80 9.60
N ILE A 112 -1.74 -6.04 8.35
CA ILE A 112 -0.91 -6.60 7.28
C ILE A 112 -0.90 -5.63 6.11
N LEU A 113 0.30 -5.25 5.68
CA LEU A 113 0.52 -4.39 4.53
C LEU A 113 1.18 -5.22 3.42
N ILE A 114 0.54 -5.30 2.26
CA ILE A 114 1.09 -5.94 1.06
C ILE A 114 1.44 -4.85 0.05
N LEU A 115 2.70 -4.82 -0.35
CA LEU A 115 3.25 -3.90 -1.36
C LEU A 115 3.61 -4.72 -2.60
N ASP A 116 2.90 -4.52 -3.68
CA ASP A 116 3.12 -5.23 -4.94
C ASP A 116 3.78 -4.29 -5.95
N GLU A 117 5.12 -4.38 -6.05
CA GLU A 117 5.96 -3.48 -6.85
C GLU A 117 5.64 -1.98 -6.65
N ALA A 118 5.24 -1.63 -5.44
CA ALA A 118 4.65 -0.32 -5.11
C ALA A 118 5.66 0.85 -5.11
N THR A 119 6.94 0.62 -5.44
CA THR A 119 7.98 1.66 -5.50
C THR A 119 8.57 1.86 -6.89
N ASN A 120 8.16 1.08 -7.89
CA ASN A 120 8.80 1.04 -9.22
C ASN A 120 8.74 2.35 -10.01
N ALA A 121 7.74 3.21 -9.79
CA ALA A 121 7.62 4.50 -10.50
C ALA A 121 8.28 5.66 -9.72
N LEU A 122 8.93 5.37 -8.59
CA LEU A 122 9.58 6.39 -7.77
C LEU A 122 11.02 6.64 -8.24
N ASP A 123 11.47 7.88 -8.09
CA ASP A 123 12.89 8.19 -8.15
C ASP A 123 13.61 7.56 -6.94
N LYS A 124 14.91 7.32 -7.10
CA LYS A 124 15.70 6.57 -6.12
C LYS A 124 15.72 7.21 -4.74
N ASP A 125 15.81 8.54 -4.66
CA ASP A 125 15.88 9.23 -3.38
C ASP A 125 14.54 9.15 -2.63
N THR A 126 13.44 9.26 -3.34
CA THR A 126 12.09 9.09 -2.80
C THR A 126 11.83 7.63 -2.40
N GLU A 127 12.25 6.66 -3.23
CA GLU A 127 12.16 5.24 -2.93
C GLU A 127 12.86 4.90 -1.62
N ASP A 128 14.13 5.31 -1.47
CA ASP A 128 14.94 5.03 -0.28
C ASP A 128 14.31 5.61 1.00
N LYS A 129 13.74 6.81 0.94
CA LYS A 129 13.04 7.44 2.07
C LYS A 129 11.76 6.70 2.43
N ILE A 130 10.96 6.32 1.45
CA ILE A 130 9.70 5.59 1.67
C ILE A 130 9.98 4.19 2.21
N LEU A 131 10.98 3.49 1.67
CA LEU A 131 11.37 2.17 2.19
C LEU A 131 11.80 2.25 3.65
N LYS A 132 12.57 3.27 4.02
CA LYS A 132 12.93 3.51 5.43
C LYS A 132 11.69 3.69 6.31
N ASN A 133 10.73 4.50 5.89
CA ASN A 133 9.48 4.70 6.62
C ASN A 133 8.67 3.40 6.73
N ILE A 134 8.62 2.58 5.66
CA ILE A 134 7.95 1.27 5.66
C ILE A 134 8.63 0.32 6.65
N LEU A 135 9.96 0.29 6.71
CA LEU A 135 10.69 -0.55 7.65
C LEU A 135 10.41 -0.19 9.11
N ASP A 136 10.13 1.06 9.41
CA ASP A 136 9.75 1.47 10.77
C ASP A 136 8.38 0.89 11.19
N LEU A 137 7.49 0.60 10.22
CA LEU A 137 6.18 -0.03 10.48
C LEU A 137 6.31 -1.51 10.86
N LYS A 138 7.42 -2.20 10.55
CA LYS A 138 7.58 -3.64 10.86
C LYS A 138 7.51 -3.95 12.36
N LYS A 139 7.67 -2.95 13.21
CA LYS A 139 7.52 -3.09 14.68
C LYS A 139 6.08 -3.34 15.11
N SER A 140 5.10 -2.95 14.29
CA SER A 140 3.66 -3.01 14.60
C SER A 140 2.83 -3.74 13.56
N LYS A 141 3.39 -4.01 12.37
CA LYS A 141 2.66 -4.61 11.24
C LYS A 141 3.46 -5.74 10.60
N THR A 142 2.75 -6.70 10.03
CA THR A 142 3.36 -7.65 9.08
C THR A 142 3.41 -7.01 7.70
N ILE A 143 4.62 -6.94 7.12
CA ILE A 143 4.83 -6.33 5.81
C ILE A 143 5.24 -7.42 4.83
N ILE A 144 4.53 -7.51 3.71
CA ILE A 144 4.84 -8.41 2.59
C ILE A 144 5.17 -7.53 1.39
N ILE A 145 6.37 -7.69 0.85
CA ILE A 145 6.84 -6.92 -0.30
C ILE A 145 7.09 -7.86 -1.46
N ILE A 146 6.46 -7.58 -2.59
CA ILE A 146 6.76 -8.23 -3.86
C ILE A 146 7.64 -7.26 -4.65
N SER A 147 8.87 -7.66 -4.94
CA SER A 147 9.84 -6.80 -5.61
C SER A 147 10.86 -7.62 -6.40
N HIS A 148 11.37 -7.04 -7.47
CA HIS A 148 12.54 -7.52 -8.20
C HIS A 148 13.82 -6.74 -7.83
N ASN A 149 13.71 -5.74 -6.97
CA ASN A 149 14.84 -4.91 -6.55
C ASN A 149 15.59 -5.59 -5.39
N GLN A 150 16.85 -6.00 -5.64
CA GLN A 150 17.68 -6.68 -4.65
C GLN A 150 17.85 -5.87 -3.36
N LYS A 151 17.97 -4.54 -3.44
CA LYS A 151 18.06 -3.69 -2.25
C LYS A 151 16.85 -3.81 -1.33
N VAL A 152 15.65 -3.95 -1.90
CA VAL A 152 14.41 -4.12 -1.15
C VAL A 152 14.39 -5.48 -0.47
N LEU A 153 14.83 -6.53 -1.19
CA LEU A 153 14.93 -7.90 -0.66
C LEU A 153 15.92 -7.98 0.50
N ASP A 154 17.05 -7.29 0.40
CA ASP A 154 18.09 -7.26 1.45
C ASP A 154 17.60 -6.60 2.76
N LEU A 155 16.52 -5.81 2.72
CA LEU A 155 15.90 -5.19 3.88
C LEU A 155 14.87 -6.08 4.59
N CYS A 156 14.48 -7.20 3.96
CA CYS A 156 13.48 -8.12 4.49
C CYS A 156 14.09 -9.10 5.51
N ASP A 157 13.30 -9.45 6.52
CA ASP A 157 13.72 -10.43 7.53
C ASP A 157 13.72 -11.88 6.95
N LYS A 158 12.89 -12.11 5.90
CA LYS A 158 12.79 -13.37 5.16
C LYS A 158 12.52 -13.10 3.70
N VAL A 159 13.11 -13.88 2.82
CA VAL A 159 12.85 -13.81 1.37
C VAL A 159 12.28 -15.15 0.90
N ILE A 160 11.18 -15.10 0.17
CA ILE A 160 10.56 -16.28 -0.45
C ILE A 160 10.75 -16.15 -1.95
N GLU A 161 11.54 -17.03 -2.53
CA GLU A 161 11.78 -17.07 -3.96
C GLU A 161 10.94 -18.17 -4.61
N PHE A 162 10.19 -17.81 -5.66
CA PHE A 162 9.43 -18.75 -6.47
C PHE A 162 10.22 -19.15 -7.71
N LYS A 163 10.57 -20.44 -7.83
CA LYS A 163 11.20 -21.04 -9.01
C LYS A 163 10.27 -22.10 -9.61
N GLY A 164 9.59 -21.75 -10.69
CA GLY A 164 8.51 -22.59 -11.23
C GLY A 164 7.40 -22.77 -10.20
N ASN A 165 7.08 -24.02 -9.86
CA ASN A 165 6.03 -24.37 -8.90
C ASN A 165 6.54 -24.59 -7.45
N LYS A 166 7.79 -24.21 -7.16
CA LYS A 166 8.40 -24.40 -5.83
C LYS A 166 8.70 -23.04 -5.19
N ALA A 167 8.41 -22.94 -3.89
CA ALA A 167 8.81 -21.81 -3.05
C ALA A 167 10.03 -22.21 -2.22
N ASN A 168 11.10 -21.40 -2.26
CA ASN A 168 12.27 -21.52 -1.41
C ASN A 168 12.27 -20.37 -0.42
N ILE A 169 12.56 -20.66 0.84
CA ILE A 169 12.65 -19.67 1.92
C ILE A 169 14.13 -19.51 2.27
N ASN A 170 14.64 -18.29 2.13
CA ASN A 170 15.99 -17.89 2.47
C ASN A 170 15.99 -16.94 3.66
#